data_27f429dcee0de1c1fd1b79806c62ff36
#
_entry.id   27f429dcee0de1c1fd1b79806c62ff36
#
_cell.length_a   1.000
_cell.length_b   1.000
_cell.length_c   1.000
_cell.angle_alpha   90.00
_cell.angle_beta   90.00
_cell.angle_gamma   90.00
#
_symmetry.space_group_name_H-M   'P 1'
#
loop_
_entity.id
_entity.type
_entity.pdbx_description
1 polymer ?
#
loop_
_entity_poly.entity_id
_entity_poly.type
_entity_poly.pdbx_seq_one_letter_code
_entity_poly.pdbx_strand_id
1 'polypeptide(L)'
;AMKMLITEDERKIRLTEKETNILKFLYRSTDGVVPRDILLHEVWGYNAGVTTHTLETHIYRLRQKIEPDPSNVRLLVTESGGYRLMS
;
A
#
# COMPACT_ATOMS: atom_id res chain seq x y z
N ALA A 1 0.68 15.82 6.54
CA ALA A 1 -0.24 14.97 5.78
C ALA A 1 -1.16 14.20 6.73
N MET A 2 -2.40 14.10 6.36
CA MET A 2 -3.35 13.34 7.19
C MET A 2 -3.13 11.85 6.99
N LYS A 3 -2.89 11.15 8.08
CA LYS A 3 -2.69 9.70 8.08
C LYS A 3 -4.01 8.98 8.33
N MET A 4 -5.06 9.47 7.68
CA MET A 4 -6.40 8.91 7.84
C MET A 4 -7.06 8.78 6.48
N LEU A 5 -7.84 7.73 6.35
CA LEU A 5 -8.61 7.44 5.15
C LEU A 5 -10.08 7.36 5.52
N ILE A 6 -10.94 7.92 4.68
CA ILE A 6 -12.39 7.80 4.85
C ILE A 6 -12.88 6.80 3.81
N THR A 7 -13.46 5.70 4.28
CA THR A 7 -14.02 4.67 3.40
C THR A 7 -15.41 5.06 2.92
N GLU A 8 -15.98 4.27 2.03
CA GLU A 8 -17.35 4.46 1.55
C GLU A 8 -18.37 4.44 2.69
N ASP A 9 -18.05 3.75 3.77
CA ASP A 9 -18.90 3.71 4.98
C ASP A 9 -18.69 4.92 5.88
N GLU A 10 -17.92 5.88 5.41
CA GLU A 10 -17.53 7.07 6.18
C GLU A 10 -16.75 6.75 7.44
N ARG A 11 -16.20 5.54 7.54
CA ARG A 11 -15.32 5.20 8.65
C ARG A 11 -13.95 5.83 8.45
N LYS A 12 -13.47 6.46 9.50
CA LYS A 12 -12.11 6.99 9.50
C LYS A 12 -11.15 5.90 9.87
N ILE A 13 -10.19 5.63 9.01
CA ILE A 13 -9.19 4.60 9.22
C ILE A 13 -7.84 5.27 9.43
N ARG A 14 -7.22 4.97 10.57
CA ARG A 14 -5.92 5.53 10.89
C ARG A 14 -4.82 4.70 10.22
N LEU A 15 -4.00 5.37 9.44
CA LEU A 15 -2.88 4.74 8.75
C LEU A 15 -1.57 5.11 9.44
N THR A 16 -0.62 4.17 9.42
CA THR A 16 0.74 4.46 9.85
C THR A 16 1.43 5.30 8.79
N GLU A 17 2.59 5.87 9.14
CA GLU A 17 3.38 6.65 8.19
C GLU A 17 3.78 5.83 6.98
N LYS A 18 4.22 4.58 7.20
CA LYS A 18 4.63 3.70 6.09
C LYS A 18 3.44 3.33 5.22
N GLU A 19 2.30 3.05 5.81
CA GLU A 19 1.08 2.75 5.06
C GLU A 19 0.66 3.94 4.20
N THR A 20 0.71 5.14 4.77
CA THR A 20 0.42 6.37 4.02
C THR A 20 1.37 6.54 2.85
N ASN A 21 2.67 6.32 3.07
CA ASN A 21 3.67 6.48 2.03
C ASN A 21 3.49 5.44 0.91
N ILE A 22 3.13 4.22 1.25
CA ILE A 22 2.83 3.18 0.26
C ILE A 22 1.69 3.64 -0.65
N LEU A 23 0.59 4.08 -0.07
CA LEU A 23 -0.56 4.54 -0.84
C LEU A 23 -0.23 5.75 -1.70
N LYS A 24 0.50 6.70 -1.16
CA LYS A 24 0.91 7.89 -1.92
C LYS A 24 1.74 7.52 -3.13
N PHE A 25 2.70 6.62 -2.95
CA PHE A 25 3.56 6.21 -4.05
C PHE A 25 2.77 5.47 -5.12
N LEU A 26 1.92 4.55 -4.72
CA LEU A 26 1.07 3.81 -5.66
C LEU A 26 0.08 4.71 -6.37
N TYR A 27 -0.48 5.68 -5.67
CA TYR A 27 -1.41 6.63 -6.26
C TYR A 27 -0.75 7.46 -7.36
N ARG A 28 0.53 7.86 -7.14
CA ARG A 28 1.29 8.60 -8.14
C ARG A 28 1.70 7.75 -9.32
N SER A 29 1.77 6.44 -9.14
CA SER A 29 2.19 5.48 -10.17
C SER A 29 0.97 4.91 -10.88
N THR A 30 0.16 5.77 -11.48
CA THR A 30 -1.13 5.39 -12.05
C THR A 30 -1.03 4.54 -13.31
N ASP A 31 0.17 4.44 -13.91
CA ASP A 31 0.32 3.80 -15.22
C ASP A 31 0.63 2.31 -15.16
N GLY A 32 0.66 1.71 -13.97
CA GLY A 32 0.91 0.29 -13.93
C GLY A 32 1.35 -0.23 -12.59
N VAL A 33 1.95 -1.41 -12.66
CA VAL A 33 2.42 -2.15 -11.48
C VAL A 33 3.73 -1.56 -10.99
N VAL A 34 3.83 -1.33 -9.68
CA VAL A 34 5.09 -0.92 -9.05
C VAL A 34 5.78 -2.18 -8.54
N PRO A 35 7.00 -2.48 -9.00
CA PRO A 35 7.74 -3.64 -8.50
C PRO A 35 7.96 -3.56 -6.99
N ARG A 36 7.98 -4.72 -6.34
CA ARG A 36 8.11 -4.79 -4.88
C ARG A 36 9.36 -4.09 -4.36
N ASP A 37 10.50 -4.34 -5.01
CA ASP A 37 11.76 -3.75 -4.58
C ASP A 37 11.76 -2.22 -4.75
N ILE A 38 11.18 -1.72 -5.81
CA ILE A 38 11.06 -0.28 -6.03
C ILE A 38 10.19 0.33 -4.92
N LEU A 39 9.03 -0.25 -4.66
CA LEU A 39 8.13 0.26 -3.62
C LEU A 39 8.80 0.21 -2.25
N LEU A 40 9.49 -0.89 -1.97
CA LEU A 40 10.22 -1.05 -0.71
C LEU A 40 11.26 0.06 -0.52
N HIS A 41 12.07 0.29 -1.53
CA HIS A 41 13.16 1.27 -1.45
C HIS A 41 12.63 2.71 -1.41
N GLU A 42 11.55 2.99 -2.13
CA GLU A 42 10.97 4.34 -2.12
C GLU A 42 10.31 4.68 -0.80
N VAL A 43 9.77 3.69 -0.10
CA VAL A 43 9.08 3.92 1.17
C VAL A 43 10.05 3.86 2.36
N TRP A 44 11.00 2.92 2.35
CA TRP A 44 11.93 2.71 3.46
C TRP A 44 13.33 3.29 3.22
N GLY A 45 13.68 3.56 1.97
CA GLY A 45 15.01 4.04 1.60
C GLY A 45 15.93 2.90 1.19
N TYR A 46 16.91 3.25 0.35
CA TYR A 46 17.78 2.24 -0.28
C TYR A 46 18.75 1.58 0.69
N ASN A 47 19.05 2.24 1.82
CA ASN A 47 20.00 1.73 2.80
C ASN A 47 19.35 1.22 4.07
N ALA A 48 18.05 0.98 4.05
CA ALA A 48 17.31 0.65 5.26
C ALA A 48 17.53 -0.79 5.75
N GLY A 49 18.04 -1.67 4.89
CA GLY A 49 18.29 -3.07 5.27
C GLY A 49 17.02 -3.89 5.45
N VAL A 50 15.87 -3.39 5.00
CA VAL A 50 14.60 -4.12 5.08
C VAL A 50 14.44 -5.04 3.88
N THR A 51 13.60 -6.06 4.04
CA THR A 51 13.33 -7.04 2.98
C THR A 51 11.93 -6.85 2.42
N THR A 52 11.65 -7.49 1.28
CA THR A 52 10.31 -7.48 0.70
C THR A 52 9.27 -8.07 1.62
N HIS A 53 9.67 -8.95 2.53
CA HIS A 53 8.74 -9.49 3.54
C HIS A 53 8.17 -8.39 4.42
N THR A 54 8.99 -7.39 4.79
CA THR A 54 8.52 -6.23 5.53
C THR A 54 7.42 -5.50 4.75
N LEU A 55 7.64 -5.30 3.47
CA LEU A 55 6.63 -4.68 2.60
C LEU A 55 5.35 -5.51 2.57
N GLU A 56 5.47 -6.81 2.38
CA GLU A 56 4.31 -7.70 2.32
C GLU A 56 3.47 -7.64 3.59
N THR A 57 4.13 -7.58 4.75
CA THR A 57 3.43 -7.45 6.02
C THR A 57 2.63 -6.15 6.08
N HIS A 58 3.23 -5.05 5.62
CA HIS A 58 2.54 -3.76 5.60
C HIS A 58 1.38 -3.76 4.60
N ILE A 59 1.55 -4.39 3.46
CA ILE A 59 0.49 -4.53 2.46
C ILE A 59 -0.69 -5.32 3.06
N TYR A 60 -0.40 -6.41 3.76
CA TYR A 60 -1.44 -7.21 4.41
C TYR A 60 -2.26 -6.36 5.39
N ARG A 61 -1.56 -5.61 6.25
CA ARG A 61 -2.23 -4.75 7.23
C ARG A 61 -3.04 -3.64 6.56
N LEU A 62 -2.49 -3.08 5.49
CA LEU A 62 -3.14 -2.02 4.75
C LEU A 62 -4.44 -2.53 4.12
N ARG A 63 -4.41 -3.73 3.54
CA ARG A 63 -5.61 -4.35 2.99
C ARG A 63 -6.70 -4.55 4.04
N GLN A 64 -6.30 -4.94 5.26
CA GLN A 64 -7.26 -5.08 6.36
C GLN A 64 -7.96 -3.77 6.67
N LYS A 65 -7.30 -2.65 6.38
CA LYS A 65 -7.84 -1.32 6.68
C LYS A 65 -8.67 -0.74 5.54
N ILE A 66 -8.24 -0.90 4.30
CA ILE A 66 -8.84 -0.18 3.17
C ILE A 66 -9.77 -1.03 2.31
N GLU A 67 -9.60 -2.34 2.28
CA GLU A 67 -10.44 -3.20 1.43
C GLU A 67 -11.78 -3.44 2.11
N PRO A 68 -12.89 -3.32 1.36
CA PRO A 68 -14.20 -3.70 1.91
C PRO A 68 -14.24 -5.15 2.34
N ASP A 69 -13.57 -6.02 1.58
CA ASP A 69 -13.42 -7.43 1.88
C ASP A 69 -11.97 -7.84 1.62
N PRO A 70 -11.15 -7.95 2.69
CA PRO A 70 -9.73 -8.28 2.51
C PRO A 70 -9.48 -9.64 1.84
N SER A 71 -10.44 -10.55 1.89
CA SER A 71 -10.32 -11.83 1.21
C SER A 71 -10.62 -11.75 -0.28
N ASN A 72 -11.20 -10.63 -0.72
CA ASN A 72 -11.50 -10.36 -2.12
C ASN A 72 -10.98 -8.99 -2.50
N VAL A 73 -9.67 -8.89 -2.69
CA VAL A 73 -8.96 -7.64 -2.88
C VAL A 73 -9.38 -6.93 -4.16
N ARG A 74 -9.76 -5.66 -4.06
CA ARG A 74 -10.20 -4.85 -5.18
C ARG A 74 -9.38 -3.59 -5.38
N LEU A 75 -8.82 -3.03 -4.33
CA LEU A 75 -8.15 -1.73 -4.39
C LEU A 75 -6.63 -1.89 -4.50
N LEU A 76 -6.05 -2.62 -3.58
CA LEU A 76 -4.60 -2.83 -3.53
C LEU A 76 -4.30 -4.24 -4.01
N VAL A 77 -4.14 -4.38 -5.33
CA VAL A 77 -4.01 -5.70 -5.93
C VAL A 77 -2.55 -6.09 -6.12
N THR A 78 -2.30 -7.39 -6.04
CA THR A 78 -1.00 -7.97 -6.37
C THR A 78 -1.03 -8.35 -7.85
N GLU A 79 -0.03 -7.89 -8.59
CA GLU A 79 0.16 -8.29 -9.97
C GLU A 79 1.57 -8.83 -10.14
N SER A 80 1.90 -9.30 -11.33
CA SER A 80 3.18 -9.96 -11.59
C SER A 80 4.35 -9.10 -11.11
N GLY A 81 5.01 -9.53 -10.06
CA GLY A 81 6.19 -8.89 -9.52
C GLY A 81 5.96 -7.64 -8.69
N GLY A 82 4.72 -7.24 -8.41
CA GLY A 82 4.50 -6.01 -7.66
C GLY A 82 3.07 -5.76 -7.24
N TYR A 83 2.76 -4.48 -7.03
CA TYR A 83 1.44 -4.04 -6.55
C TYR A 83 0.89 -2.92 -7.41
N ARG A 84 -0.41 -2.82 -7.44
CA ARG A 84 -1.12 -1.78 -8.17
C ARG A 84 -2.31 -1.30 -7.37
N LEU A 85 -2.47 0.02 -7.30
CA LEU A 85 -3.65 0.62 -6.66
C LEU A 85 -4.69 0.91 -7.72
N MET A 86 -5.85 0.30 -7.57
CA MET A 86 -6.98 0.53 -8.47
C MET A 86 -7.76 1.74 -7.96
N SER A 87 -8.06 2.62 -8.86
CA SER A 87 -8.80 3.85 -8.52
C SER A 87 -10.20 3.85 -9.09
#